data_b47af8edbed5842b6f2e6f7e0f1e88e9
#
_entry.id   b47af8edbed5842b6f2e6f7e0f1e88e9
#
_cell.length_a   1.000
_cell.length_b   1.000
_cell.length_c   1.000
_cell.angle_alpha   90.00
_cell.angle_beta   90.00
_cell.angle_gamma   90.00
#
_symmetry.space_group_name_H-M   'P 1'
#
loop_
_entity.id
_entity.type
_entity.pdbx_description
1 polymer ?
#
loop_
_entity_poly.entity_id
_entity_poly.type
_entity_poly.pdbx_seq_one_letter_code
_entity_poly.pdbx_strand_id
1 'polypeptide(L)'
;MTATATPRLAEVELPDFGMPDAMPEIPPATYSARLERLRERADRRGYDRLVVYADREHSANLSYLSGFDPRFEEALLVVGPDGDPAVLVGNECQGVAGAAPLPMRRHLFQDFSLPSQPRDRSRPLAEILGEEGIRAGSRVGVVGWKTYAGSEMSDLPAYLVDELRAIVGETGGVENTTDLLIDAADGMRVINEVEQLAAFEWASCQTSQGVRRLLRGLLPGMTEREAVRLLEWNGWPLSCHLMLTAGPRATLGLLSPGDRPIERGASEPAYFTPLAPDGG
;
A
#
# COMPACT_ATOMS: atom_id res chain seq x y z
N MET A 1 41.19 5.92 20.24
CA MET A 1 40.83 4.59 20.73
C MET A 1 39.48 4.72 21.45
N THR A 2 38.41 4.39 20.82
CA THR A 2 37.06 4.33 21.41
C THR A 2 37.00 3.06 22.24
N ALA A 3 36.81 3.20 23.56
CA ALA A 3 36.61 2.07 24.47
C ALA A 3 35.36 1.31 24.02
N THR A 4 35.51 0.07 23.58
CA THR A 4 34.40 -0.85 23.30
C THR A 4 33.73 -1.17 24.65
N ALA A 5 32.56 -0.58 24.89
CA ALA A 5 31.77 -0.91 26.07
C ALA A 5 31.33 -2.39 25.98
N THR A 6 31.65 -3.17 26.99
CA THR A 6 31.20 -4.55 27.12
C THR A 6 29.67 -4.56 27.36
N PRO A 7 28.86 -5.24 26.53
CA PRO A 7 27.43 -5.33 26.76
C PRO A 7 27.15 -6.05 28.10
N ARG A 8 26.16 -5.55 28.85
CA ARG A 8 25.70 -6.14 30.11
C ARG A 8 24.19 -6.25 30.12
N LEU A 9 23.68 -7.25 30.82
CA LEU A 9 22.26 -7.33 31.13
C LEU A 9 21.91 -6.22 32.15
N ALA A 10 20.79 -5.54 31.87
CA ALA A 10 20.23 -4.53 32.77
C ALA A 10 18.71 -4.66 32.79
N GLU A 11 18.12 -4.30 33.93
CA GLU A 11 16.68 -4.08 33.98
C GLU A 11 16.33 -2.79 33.24
N VAL A 12 15.33 -2.85 32.36
CA VAL A 12 14.90 -1.71 31.57
C VAL A 12 13.37 -1.59 31.71
N GLU A 13 12.91 -0.39 32.04
CA GLU A 13 11.49 -0.10 32.00
C GLU A 13 11.04 0.01 30.54
N LEU A 14 10.02 -0.76 30.16
CA LEU A 14 9.46 -0.69 28.81
C LEU A 14 8.62 0.59 28.66
N PRO A 15 8.86 1.40 27.63
CA PRO A 15 8.10 2.62 27.40
C PRO A 15 6.61 2.32 27.19
N ASP A 16 5.77 3.23 27.66
CA ASP A 16 4.33 3.22 27.41
C ASP A 16 3.94 4.49 26.70
N PHE A 17 3.62 4.37 25.42
CA PHE A 17 3.20 5.49 24.58
C PHE A 17 1.69 5.76 24.67
N GLY A 18 0.98 5.01 25.52
CA GLY A 18 -0.48 5.09 25.61
C GLY A 18 -1.18 4.43 24.45
N MET A 19 -2.48 4.64 24.40
CA MET A 19 -3.35 4.14 23.32
C MET A 19 -4.37 5.24 23.01
N PRO A 20 -4.42 5.75 21.79
CA PRO A 20 -5.46 6.69 21.37
C PRO A 20 -6.86 6.04 21.48
N ASP A 21 -7.85 6.80 21.92
CA ASP A 21 -9.22 6.34 22.16
C ASP A 21 -9.95 5.97 20.88
N ALA A 22 -9.58 6.58 19.74
CA ALA A 22 -10.20 6.36 18.45
C ALA A 22 -9.16 6.33 17.33
N MET A 23 -9.46 5.54 16.28
CA MET A 23 -8.70 5.57 15.04
C MET A 23 -9.00 6.89 14.33
N PRO A 24 -7.97 7.67 13.92
CA PRO A 24 -8.17 8.87 13.14
C PRO A 24 -8.78 8.56 11.77
N GLU A 25 -9.62 9.46 11.29
CA GLU A 25 -10.16 9.40 9.93
C GLU A 25 -9.46 10.44 9.07
N ILE A 26 -9.12 10.08 7.84
CA ILE A 26 -8.63 11.02 6.83
C ILE A 26 -9.85 11.60 6.12
N PRO A 27 -10.09 12.93 6.22
CA PRO A 27 -11.28 13.54 5.64
C PRO A 27 -11.32 13.43 4.11
N PRO A 28 -12.50 13.31 3.47
CA PRO A 28 -12.63 13.33 2.02
C PRO A 28 -11.95 14.52 1.34
N ALA A 29 -11.93 15.68 2.00
CA ALA A 29 -11.26 16.88 1.50
C ALA A 29 -9.74 16.70 1.34
N THR A 30 -9.09 15.89 2.17
CA THR A 30 -7.67 15.56 2.05
C THR A 30 -7.39 14.77 0.78
N TYR A 31 -8.22 13.77 0.46
CA TYR A 31 -8.10 13.02 -0.79
C TYR A 31 -8.33 13.91 -2.02
N SER A 32 -9.32 14.79 -1.98
CA SER A 32 -9.55 15.77 -3.04
C SER A 32 -8.34 16.69 -3.24
N ALA A 33 -7.73 17.18 -2.16
CA ALA A 33 -6.53 17.99 -2.23
C ALA A 33 -5.31 17.24 -2.78
N ARG A 34 -5.17 15.94 -2.45
CA ARG A 34 -4.13 15.06 -3.01
C ARG A 34 -4.32 14.88 -4.51
N LEU A 35 -5.56 14.67 -4.95
CA LEU A 35 -5.89 14.54 -6.37
C LEU A 35 -5.53 15.80 -7.16
N GLU A 36 -5.89 16.98 -6.65
CA GLU A 36 -5.53 18.25 -7.30
C GLU A 36 -4.01 18.46 -7.36
N ARG A 37 -3.29 18.20 -6.29
CA ARG A 37 -1.81 18.25 -6.30
C ARG A 37 -1.19 17.29 -7.32
N LEU A 38 -1.77 16.10 -7.48
CA LEU A 38 -1.32 15.14 -8.48
C LEU A 38 -1.54 15.67 -9.90
N ARG A 39 -2.71 16.26 -10.17
CA ARG A 39 -3.04 16.90 -11.46
C ARG A 39 -2.08 18.03 -11.80
N GLU A 40 -1.82 18.92 -10.86
CA GLU A 40 -0.85 20.02 -11.05
C GLU A 40 0.54 19.51 -11.40
N ARG A 41 0.96 18.40 -10.79
CA ARG A 41 2.26 17.77 -11.08
C ARG A 41 2.27 17.09 -12.43
N ALA A 42 1.19 16.44 -12.81
CA ALA A 42 1.01 15.81 -14.12
C ALA A 42 1.05 16.86 -15.24
N ASP A 43 0.30 17.95 -15.08
CA ASP A 43 0.24 19.07 -16.02
C ASP A 43 1.62 19.70 -16.26
N ARG A 44 2.36 19.99 -15.18
CA ARG A 44 3.74 20.51 -15.28
C ARG A 44 4.70 19.61 -16.06
N ARG A 45 4.44 18.28 -16.10
CA ARG A 45 5.22 17.31 -16.87
C ARG A 45 4.62 17.04 -18.24
N GLY A 46 3.47 17.64 -18.57
CA GLY A 46 2.78 17.52 -19.86
C GLY A 46 2.11 16.17 -20.05
N TYR A 47 1.65 15.51 -18.99
CA TYR A 47 0.83 14.29 -19.10
C TYR A 47 -0.65 14.65 -19.29
N ASP A 48 -1.27 14.02 -20.28
CA ASP A 48 -2.72 14.16 -20.53
C ASP A 48 -3.54 13.34 -19.52
N ARG A 49 -3.00 12.20 -19.11
CA ARG A 49 -3.64 11.27 -18.15
C ARG A 49 -2.58 10.62 -17.26
N LEU A 50 -3.00 10.29 -16.06
CA LEU A 50 -2.26 9.38 -15.20
C LEU A 50 -3.07 8.10 -14.98
N VAL A 51 -2.35 6.99 -14.87
CA VAL A 51 -2.92 5.67 -14.60
C VAL A 51 -2.19 5.11 -13.38
N VAL A 52 -2.92 4.85 -12.29
CA VAL A 52 -2.37 4.32 -11.05
C VAL A 52 -2.84 2.88 -10.90
N TYR A 53 -1.90 1.96 -10.97
CA TYR A 53 -2.17 0.53 -10.78
C TYR A 53 -2.04 0.15 -9.31
N ALA A 54 -2.89 -0.76 -8.89
CA ALA A 54 -2.82 -1.39 -7.58
C ALA A 54 -3.19 -2.87 -7.65
N ASP A 55 -2.53 -3.65 -6.81
CA ASP A 55 -2.83 -5.05 -6.55
C ASP A 55 -2.84 -5.32 -5.03
N ARG A 56 -2.95 -6.60 -4.66
CA ARG A 56 -2.99 -7.04 -3.27
C ARG A 56 -1.82 -6.55 -2.41
N GLU A 57 -0.62 -6.50 -2.97
CA GLU A 57 0.60 -6.15 -2.21
C GLU A 57 1.01 -4.68 -2.42
N HIS A 58 0.54 -4.05 -3.51
CA HIS A 58 0.99 -2.74 -3.96
C HIS A 58 -0.17 -1.74 -4.11
N SER A 59 -1.01 -1.64 -3.09
CA SER A 59 -2.19 -0.74 -3.10
C SER A 59 -1.91 0.67 -2.55
N ALA A 60 -0.75 0.91 -1.94
CA ALA A 60 -0.49 2.10 -1.15
C ALA A 60 -0.63 3.44 -1.92
N ASN A 61 -0.24 3.49 -3.22
CA ASN A 61 -0.40 4.69 -4.03
C ASN A 61 -1.87 4.99 -4.36
N LEU A 62 -2.65 3.94 -4.68
CA LEU A 62 -4.09 4.06 -4.91
C LEU A 62 -4.81 4.47 -3.62
N SER A 63 -4.52 3.80 -2.51
CA SER A 63 -5.12 4.08 -1.19
C SER A 63 -4.82 5.50 -0.72
N TYR A 64 -3.59 5.98 -0.89
CA TYR A 64 -3.21 7.36 -0.57
C TYR A 64 -4.03 8.38 -1.35
N LEU A 65 -4.30 8.14 -2.63
CA LEU A 65 -5.04 9.05 -3.48
C LEU A 65 -6.54 9.00 -3.28
N SER A 66 -7.10 7.85 -2.91
CA SER A 66 -8.55 7.61 -2.96
C SER A 66 -9.17 7.09 -1.67
N GLY A 67 -8.38 6.58 -0.75
CA GLY A 67 -8.86 5.82 0.42
C GLY A 67 -9.41 4.43 0.05
N PHE A 68 -9.16 3.95 -1.17
CA PHE A 68 -9.60 2.66 -1.66
C PHE A 68 -8.45 1.66 -1.75
N ASP A 69 -8.66 0.48 -1.16
CA ASP A 69 -7.77 -0.69 -1.22
C ASP A 69 -8.49 -1.83 -1.94
N PRO A 70 -7.98 -2.34 -3.08
CA PRO A 70 -8.62 -3.40 -3.85
C PRO A 70 -8.54 -4.78 -3.20
N ARG A 71 -7.84 -4.94 -2.08
CA ARG A 71 -7.70 -6.18 -1.31
C ARG A 71 -7.08 -7.32 -2.12
N PHE A 72 -7.92 -8.19 -2.67
CA PHE A 72 -7.50 -9.42 -3.37
C PHE A 72 -7.46 -9.26 -4.88
N GLU A 73 -8.14 -8.25 -5.40
CA GLU A 73 -8.25 -7.96 -6.83
C GLU A 73 -7.23 -6.92 -7.25
N GLU A 74 -7.19 -6.66 -8.53
CA GLU A 74 -6.45 -5.54 -9.11
C GLU A 74 -7.37 -4.33 -9.26
N ALA A 75 -6.79 -3.15 -9.33
CA ALA A 75 -7.49 -1.92 -9.65
C ALA A 75 -6.63 -0.99 -10.49
N LEU A 76 -7.28 -0.16 -11.31
CA LEU A 76 -6.64 0.85 -12.13
C LEU A 76 -7.39 2.18 -11.99
N LEU A 77 -6.74 3.18 -11.39
CA LEU A 77 -7.29 4.53 -11.31
C LEU A 77 -6.82 5.34 -12.51
N VAL A 78 -7.74 5.92 -13.25
CA VAL A 78 -7.46 6.83 -14.37
C VAL A 78 -7.77 8.25 -13.94
N VAL A 79 -6.76 9.11 -13.93
CA VAL A 79 -6.86 10.51 -13.52
C VAL A 79 -6.75 11.40 -14.75
N GLY A 80 -7.81 12.15 -15.02
CA GLY A 80 -7.84 13.20 -16.02
C GLY A 80 -7.51 14.58 -15.45
N PRO A 81 -7.43 15.60 -16.30
CA PRO A 81 -7.12 16.96 -15.88
C PRO A 81 -8.20 17.58 -14.97
N ASP A 82 -9.42 17.10 -15.07
CA ASP A 82 -10.58 17.58 -14.32
C ASP A 82 -11.59 16.47 -14.02
N GLY A 83 -12.66 16.79 -13.28
CA GLY A 83 -13.76 15.88 -12.94
C GLY A 83 -13.38 14.78 -11.96
N ASP A 84 -14.30 13.87 -11.67
CA ASP A 84 -14.02 12.71 -10.85
C ASP A 84 -13.13 11.74 -11.61
N PRO A 85 -12.10 11.15 -10.98
CA PRO A 85 -11.29 10.11 -11.62
C PRO A 85 -12.13 8.84 -11.85
N ALA A 86 -11.69 8.00 -12.73
CA ALA A 86 -12.32 6.71 -12.98
C ALA A 86 -11.52 5.58 -12.34
N VAL A 87 -12.20 4.59 -11.77
CA VAL A 87 -11.54 3.38 -11.27
C VAL A 87 -12.12 2.15 -11.95
N LEU A 88 -11.22 1.33 -12.51
CA LEU A 88 -11.52 0.01 -13.04
C LEU A 88 -11.29 -1.01 -11.93
N VAL A 89 -12.27 -1.86 -11.67
CA VAL A 89 -12.24 -2.87 -10.61
C VAL A 89 -12.91 -4.16 -11.04
N GLY A 90 -12.53 -5.26 -10.42
CA GLY A 90 -13.16 -6.56 -10.60
C GLY A 90 -14.52 -6.69 -9.91
N ASN A 91 -15.04 -7.91 -9.88
CA ASN A 91 -16.39 -8.21 -9.37
C ASN A 91 -16.56 -7.89 -7.87
N GLU A 92 -15.57 -8.22 -7.05
CA GLU A 92 -15.63 -8.07 -5.59
C GLU A 92 -15.51 -6.60 -5.16
N CYS A 93 -14.71 -5.82 -5.87
CA CYS A 93 -14.35 -4.47 -5.47
C CYS A 93 -15.36 -3.39 -5.86
N GLN A 94 -16.43 -3.70 -6.62
CA GLN A 94 -17.45 -2.73 -7.04
C GLN A 94 -18.09 -1.98 -5.85
N GLY A 95 -18.44 -2.71 -4.80
CA GLY A 95 -19.05 -2.14 -3.59
C GLY A 95 -18.06 -1.31 -2.79
N VAL A 96 -16.86 -1.84 -2.56
CA VAL A 96 -15.81 -1.20 -1.76
C VAL A 96 -15.33 0.08 -2.41
N ALA A 97 -15.08 0.07 -3.72
CA ALA A 97 -14.71 1.28 -4.48
C ALA A 97 -15.82 2.36 -4.43
N GLY A 98 -17.09 1.95 -4.35
CA GLY A 98 -18.21 2.88 -4.21
C GLY A 98 -18.34 3.51 -2.83
N ALA A 99 -17.71 2.93 -1.81
CA ALA A 99 -17.67 3.45 -0.45
C ALA A 99 -16.39 4.26 -0.15
N ALA A 100 -15.50 4.40 -1.12
CA ALA A 100 -14.26 5.18 -0.95
C ALA A 100 -14.57 6.66 -0.65
N PRO A 101 -13.74 7.33 0.19
CA PRO A 101 -13.94 8.73 0.54
C PRO A 101 -13.76 9.70 -0.65
N LEU A 102 -12.93 9.34 -1.64
CA LEU A 102 -12.84 10.10 -2.88
C LEU A 102 -13.94 9.65 -3.84
N PRO A 103 -14.82 10.53 -4.35
CA PRO A 103 -15.76 10.20 -5.41
C PRO A 103 -15.03 9.72 -6.68
N MET A 104 -15.46 8.57 -7.22
CA MET A 104 -14.88 7.98 -8.41
C MET A 104 -15.96 7.40 -9.32
N ARG A 105 -15.79 7.55 -10.64
CA ARG A 105 -16.57 6.81 -11.63
C ARG A 105 -16.07 5.37 -11.67
N ARG A 106 -16.95 4.40 -11.63
CA ARG A 106 -16.57 2.98 -11.53
C ARG A 106 -16.84 2.24 -12.83
N HIS A 107 -15.84 1.56 -13.33
CA HIS A 107 -15.95 0.62 -14.44
C HIS A 107 -15.72 -0.81 -13.95
N LEU A 108 -16.63 -1.71 -14.33
CA LEU A 108 -16.41 -3.13 -14.13
C LEU A 108 -15.43 -3.63 -15.21
N PHE A 109 -14.27 -4.10 -14.76
CA PHE A 109 -13.30 -4.77 -15.60
C PHE A 109 -12.97 -6.13 -15.00
N GLN A 110 -13.67 -7.17 -15.53
CA GLN A 110 -13.67 -8.49 -14.89
C GLN A 110 -12.36 -9.27 -15.04
N ASP A 111 -11.41 -8.79 -15.86
CA ASP A 111 -10.08 -9.38 -15.91
C ASP A 111 -9.26 -9.09 -14.64
N PHE A 112 -9.65 -8.11 -13.84
CA PHE A 112 -9.13 -7.86 -12.49
C PHE A 112 -9.72 -8.77 -11.42
N SER A 113 -10.76 -9.55 -11.76
CA SER A 113 -11.42 -10.42 -10.81
C SER A 113 -10.60 -11.66 -10.48
N LEU A 114 -10.86 -12.24 -9.31
CA LEU A 114 -10.24 -13.48 -8.87
C LEU A 114 -10.50 -14.63 -9.87
N PRO A 115 -9.60 -15.64 -9.90
CA PRO A 115 -9.81 -16.84 -10.71
C PRO A 115 -11.18 -17.49 -10.46
N SER A 116 -11.79 -18.00 -11.51
CA SER A 116 -13.09 -18.70 -11.49
C SER A 116 -14.32 -17.82 -11.25
N GLN A 117 -14.17 -16.51 -11.17
CA GLN A 117 -15.32 -15.59 -11.14
C GLN A 117 -15.87 -15.32 -12.55
N PRO A 118 -17.16 -14.89 -12.69
CA PRO A 118 -17.76 -14.54 -13.97
C PRO A 118 -16.97 -13.46 -14.72
N ARG A 119 -16.86 -13.58 -16.06
CA ARG A 119 -16.18 -12.62 -16.94
C ARG A 119 -17.02 -12.24 -18.17
N ASP A 120 -18.29 -12.56 -18.16
CA ASP A 120 -19.23 -12.39 -19.26
C ASP A 120 -19.70 -10.93 -19.47
N ARG A 121 -19.36 -10.04 -18.54
CA ARG A 121 -19.72 -8.63 -18.57
C ARG A 121 -18.51 -7.69 -18.74
N SER A 122 -17.35 -8.24 -18.98
CA SER A 122 -16.14 -7.44 -19.17
C SER A 122 -16.20 -6.72 -20.51
N ARG A 123 -15.88 -5.43 -20.49
CA ARG A 123 -15.71 -4.60 -21.68
C ARG A 123 -14.24 -4.63 -22.10
N PRO A 124 -13.91 -4.43 -23.38
CA PRO A 124 -12.52 -4.27 -23.80
C PRO A 124 -11.84 -3.12 -23.04
N LEU A 125 -10.60 -3.35 -22.56
CA LEU A 125 -9.83 -2.36 -21.83
C LEU A 125 -9.65 -1.06 -22.64
N ALA A 126 -9.33 -1.18 -23.93
CA ALA A 126 -9.20 -0.05 -24.85
C ALA A 126 -10.45 0.84 -24.94
N GLU A 127 -11.63 0.22 -24.88
CA GLU A 127 -12.91 0.95 -24.92
C GLU A 127 -13.07 1.79 -23.65
N ILE A 128 -12.83 1.19 -22.47
CA ILE A 128 -12.91 1.89 -21.19
C ILE A 128 -11.88 3.03 -21.12
N LEU A 129 -10.64 2.74 -21.46
CA LEU A 129 -9.57 3.75 -21.45
C LEU A 129 -9.82 4.87 -22.46
N GLY A 130 -10.43 4.54 -23.62
CA GLY A 130 -10.85 5.53 -24.61
C GLY A 130 -11.94 6.47 -24.10
N GLU A 131 -12.93 5.97 -23.39
CA GLU A 131 -13.97 6.77 -22.71
C GLU A 131 -13.35 7.71 -21.66
N GLU A 132 -12.29 7.26 -20.99
CA GLU A 132 -11.54 8.05 -20.01
C GLU A 132 -10.53 9.02 -20.67
N GLY A 133 -10.55 9.09 -22.00
CA GLY A 133 -9.81 10.09 -22.78
C GLY A 133 -8.35 9.70 -23.09
N ILE A 134 -7.97 8.44 -22.96
CA ILE A 134 -6.69 7.92 -23.45
C ILE A 134 -6.88 7.59 -24.94
N ARG A 135 -6.12 8.23 -25.82
CA ARG A 135 -6.29 8.13 -27.29
C ARG A 135 -4.95 8.26 -28.01
N ALA A 136 -4.95 8.07 -29.30
CA ALA A 136 -3.76 8.26 -30.12
C ALA A 136 -3.13 9.63 -29.88
N GLY A 137 -1.83 9.64 -29.68
CA GLY A 137 -1.05 10.83 -29.36
C GLY A 137 -1.04 11.24 -27.88
N SER A 138 -1.81 10.59 -27.00
CA SER A 138 -1.80 10.92 -25.57
C SER A 138 -0.45 10.62 -24.91
N ARG A 139 -0.01 11.49 -24.01
CA ARG A 139 1.07 11.21 -23.07
C ARG A 139 0.48 10.72 -21.76
N VAL A 140 0.73 9.47 -21.42
CA VAL A 140 0.19 8.77 -20.25
C VAL A 140 1.31 8.50 -19.26
N GLY A 141 1.18 9.05 -18.04
CA GLY A 141 2.03 8.68 -16.92
C GLY A 141 1.45 7.45 -16.21
N VAL A 142 2.25 6.42 -16.02
CA VAL A 142 1.86 5.23 -15.26
C VAL A 142 2.52 5.23 -13.89
N VAL A 143 1.76 4.92 -12.87
CA VAL A 143 2.19 4.84 -11.48
C VAL A 143 2.05 3.39 -11.00
N GLY A 144 3.16 2.78 -10.68
CA GLY A 144 3.23 1.49 -10.01
C GLY A 144 3.61 1.64 -8.53
N TRP A 145 4.55 0.82 -8.04
CA TRP A 145 4.95 0.85 -6.64
C TRP A 145 6.42 1.23 -6.43
N LYS A 146 7.21 1.36 -7.50
CA LYS A 146 8.62 1.79 -7.40
C LYS A 146 9.06 2.62 -8.61
N THR A 147 10.16 3.34 -8.44
CA THR A 147 10.83 4.09 -9.49
C THR A 147 11.93 3.25 -10.16
N TYR A 148 12.27 3.59 -11.39
CA TYR A 148 13.32 2.96 -12.19
C TYR A 148 14.25 4.00 -12.79
N ALA A 149 15.41 3.57 -13.27
CA ALA A 149 16.39 4.47 -13.90
C ALA A 149 15.88 5.04 -15.24
N GLY A 150 15.07 4.28 -15.98
CA GLY A 150 14.45 4.70 -17.24
C GLY A 150 12.94 4.80 -17.11
N SER A 151 12.36 5.86 -17.64
CA SER A 151 10.90 6.09 -17.58
C SER A 151 10.08 5.09 -18.41
N GLU A 152 10.72 4.38 -19.35
CA GLU A 152 10.10 3.30 -20.13
C GLU A 152 9.89 2.00 -19.32
N MET A 153 10.57 1.87 -18.17
CA MET A 153 10.44 0.71 -17.28
C MET A 153 9.28 0.90 -16.32
N SER A 154 8.44 -0.13 -16.20
CA SER A 154 7.26 -0.10 -15.35
C SER A 154 7.05 -1.45 -14.68
N ASP A 155 6.45 -1.43 -13.50
CA ASP A 155 6.03 -2.58 -12.71
C ASP A 155 4.53 -2.88 -12.82
N LEU A 156 3.85 -2.27 -13.77
CA LEU A 156 2.49 -2.64 -14.14
C LEU A 156 2.50 -3.98 -14.91
N PRO A 157 1.42 -4.76 -14.87
CA PRO A 157 1.26 -5.93 -15.73
C PRO A 157 1.50 -5.60 -17.19
N ALA A 158 2.24 -6.45 -17.90
CA ALA A 158 2.65 -6.20 -19.27
C ALA A 158 1.46 -5.91 -20.19
N TYR A 159 0.35 -6.64 -20.04
CA TYR A 159 -0.84 -6.44 -20.87
C TYR A 159 -1.46 -5.05 -20.73
N LEU A 160 -1.39 -4.43 -19.54
CA LEU A 160 -1.87 -3.06 -19.34
C LEU A 160 -0.97 -2.06 -20.07
N VAL A 161 0.35 -2.23 -19.96
CA VAL A 161 1.32 -1.35 -20.62
C VAL A 161 1.24 -1.49 -22.13
N ASP A 162 1.10 -2.72 -22.62
CA ASP A 162 0.98 -3.01 -24.07
C ASP A 162 -0.31 -2.42 -24.65
N GLU A 163 -1.44 -2.52 -23.94
CA GLU A 163 -2.70 -1.90 -24.34
C GLU A 163 -2.60 -0.37 -24.35
N LEU A 164 -2.03 0.24 -23.33
CA LEU A 164 -1.80 1.69 -23.29
C LEU A 164 -0.93 2.14 -24.48
N ARG A 165 0.17 1.44 -24.77
CA ARG A 165 1.04 1.73 -25.90
C ARG A 165 0.32 1.57 -27.24
N ALA A 166 -0.50 0.53 -27.36
CA ALA A 166 -1.31 0.32 -28.57
C ALA A 166 -2.29 1.46 -28.81
N ILE A 167 -2.95 1.95 -27.77
CA ILE A 167 -3.91 3.07 -27.86
C ILE A 167 -3.20 4.37 -28.23
N VAL A 168 -2.11 4.72 -27.52
CA VAL A 168 -1.44 6.02 -27.74
C VAL A 168 -0.65 6.06 -29.06
N GLY A 169 -0.21 4.92 -29.57
CA GLY A 169 0.50 4.77 -30.82
C GLY A 169 1.88 5.45 -30.85
N GLU A 170 2.46 5.60 -32.02
CA GLU A 170 3.82 6.14 -32.21
C GLU A 170 3.97 7.62 -31.83
N THR A 171 2.88 8.38 -31.85
CA THR A 171 2.90 9.83 -31.54
C THR A 171 2.62 10.15 -30.07
N GLY A 172 2.21 9.14 -29.28
CA GLY A 172 2.00 9.26 -27.87
C GLY A 172 3.16 8.69 -27.05
N GLY A 173 2.96 8.59 -25.73
CA GLY A 173 3.96 8.02 -24.81
C GLY A 173 3.34 7.41 -23.58
N VAL A 174 3.97 6.35 -23.07
CA VAL A 174 3.64 5.72 -21.79
C VAL A 174 4.92 5.69 -20.96
N GLU A 175 4.94 6.42 -19.87
CA GLU A 175 6.12 6.65 -19.05
C GLU A 175 5.84 6.37 -17.58
N ASN A 176 6.78 5.76 -16.86
CA ASN A 176 6.69 5.58 -15.42
C ASN A 176 6.83 6.95 -14.73
N THR A 177 5.86 7.27 -13.90
CA THR A 177 5.79 8.51 -13.13
C THR A 177 5.56 8.27 -11.64
N THR A 178 5.92 7.09 -11.15
CA THR A 178 5.77 6.71 -9.74
C THR A 178 6.53 7.67 -8.81
N ASP A 179 7.57 8.31 -9.31
CA ASP A 179 8.33 9.37 -8.63
C ASP A 179 7.46 10.57 -8.22
N LEU A 180 6.37 10.88 -8.92
CA LEU A 180 5.42 11.90 -8.48
C LEU A 180 4.91 11.68 -7.05
N LEU A 181 4.81 10.41 -6.65
CA LEU A 181 4.32 10.02 -5.32
C LEU A 181 5.43 9.68 -4.33
N ILE A 182 6.50 9.00 -4.76
CA ILE A 182 7.48 8.40 -3.84
C ILE A 182 8.92 8.90 -4.01
N ASP A 183 9.18 9.92 -4.83
CA ASP A 183 10.52 10.50 -4.88
C ASP A 183 10.94 11.00 -3.49
N ALA A 184 12.16 10.70 -3.07
CA ALA A 184 12.65 10.99 -1.73
C ALA A 184 12.77 12.50 -1.41
N ALA A 185 12.88 13.35 -2.44
CA ALA A 185 13.04 14.79 -2.27
C ALA A 185 11.71 15.53 -2.29
N ASP A 186 10.80 15.16 -3.21
CA ASP A 186 9.58 15.93 -3.45
C ASP A 186 8.33 15.07 -3.73
N GLY A 187 8.41 13.75 -3.60
CA GLY A 187 7.26 12.85 -3.76
C GLY A 187 6.09 13.25 -2.86
N MET A 188 4.87 13.14 -3.36
CA MET A 188 3.68 13.58 -2.61
C MET A 188 3.49 12.84 -1.29
N ARG A 189 3.94 11.57 -1.19
CA ARG A 189 3.85 10.74 0.02
C ARG A 189 4.99 10.96 1.01
N VAL A 190 5.98 11.78 0.68
CA VAL A 190 7.12 12.10 1.56
C VAL A 190 6.78 13.22 2.55
N ILE A 191 5.82 14.09 2.19
CA ILE A 191 5.34 15.17 3.05
C ILE A 191 3.90 14.85 3.44
N ASN A 192 3.73 14.46 4.70
CA ASN A 192 2.46 14.00 5.22
C ASN A 192 1.60 15.13 5.76
N GLU A 193 0.30 15.03 5.58
CA GLU A 193 -0.70 15.86 6.25
C GLU A 193 -0.81 15.47 7.74
N VAL A 194 -1.39 16.35 8.54
CA VAL A 194 -1.58 16.13 9.99
C VAL A 194 -2.45 14.89 10.24
N GLU A 195 -3.47 14.68 9.44
CA GLU A 195 -4.38 13.54 9.53
C GLU A 195 -3.66 12.22 9.26
N GLN A 196 -2.75 12.21 8.27
CA GLN A 196 -1.94 11.04 7.98
C GLN A 196 -0.93 10.76 9.08
N LEU A 197 -0.29 11.80 9.65
CA LEU A 197 0.61 11.62 10.80
C LEU A 197 -0.14 11.05 12.00
N ALA A 198 -1.37 11.50 12.26
CA ALA A 198 -2.21 10.96 13.33
C ALA A 198 -2.54 9.47 13.08
N ALA A 199 -2.82 9.08 11.83
CA ALA A 199 -3.06 7.68 11.45
C ALA A 199 -1.81 6.81 11.68
N PHE A 200 -0.62 7.30 11.33
CA PHE A 200 0.64 6.60 11.59
C PHE A 200 0.93 6.48 13.10
N GLU A 201 0.68 7.54 13.86
CA GLU A 201 0.83 7.49 15.32
C GLU A 201 -0.10 6.46 15.94
N TRP A 202 -1.37 6.44 15.53
CA TRP A 202 -2.33 5.44 15.98
C TRP A 202 -1.85 4.01 15.68
N ALA A 203 -1.44 3.71 14.45
CA ALA A 203 -0.92 2.40 14.06
C ALA A 203 0.34 2.02 14.84
N SER A 204 1.23 3.00 15.08
CA SER A 204 2.44 2.81 15.88
C SER A 204 2.13 2.51 17.35
N CYS A 205 1.12 3.15 17.94
CA CYS A 205 0.66 2.85 19.29
C CYS A 205 0.10 1.43 19.40
N GLN A 206 -0.73 0.98 18.42
CA GLN A 206 -1.23 -0.39 18.36
C GLN A 206 -0.08 -1.40 18.33
N THR A 207 0.90 -1.15 17.45
CA THR A 207 2.11 -1.98 17.33
C THR A 207 2.89 -2.02 18.63
N SER A 208 3.15 -0.87 19.24
CA SER A 208 3.92 -0.77 20.49
C SER A 208 3.27 -1.52 21.62
N GLN A 209 1.95 -1.44 21.77
CA GLN A 209 1.21 -2.17 22.79
C GLN A 209 1.23 -3.68 22.53
N GLY A 210 1.13 -4.11 21.26
CA GLY A 210 1.30 -5.52 20.89
C GLY A 210 2.68 -6.05 21.28
N VAL A 211 3.74 -5.33 20.93
CA VAL A 211 5.12 -5.70 21.27
C VAL A 211 5.33 -5.71 22.79
N ARG A 212 4.76 -4.75 23.54
CA ARG A 212 4.82 -4.77 25.01
C ARG A 212 4.17 -6.03 25.61
N ARG A 213 3.00 -6.44 25.09
CA ARG A 213 2.35 -7.69 25.54
C ARG A 213 3.23 -8.90 25.24
N LEU A 214 3.80 -8.96 24.03
CA LEU A 214 4.74 -10.02 23.65
C LEU A 214 5.93 -10.08 24.63
N LEU A 215 6.62 -8.96 24.84
CA LEU A 215 7.81 -8.90 25.72
C LEU A 215 7.52 -9.28 27.17
N ARG A 216 6.32 -8.95 27.69
CA ARG A 216 5.93 -9.29 29.06
C ARG A 216 5.41 -10.71 29.22
N GLY A 217 4.78 -11.24 28.16
CA GLY A 217 4.12 -12.54 28.21
C GLY A 217 4.95 -13.71 27.66
N LEU A 218 6.06 -13.42 26.98
CA LEU A 218 6.90 -14.45 26.39
C LEU A 218 7.61 -15.29 27.47
N LEU A 219 7.41 -16.61 27.37
CA LEU A 219 8.03 -17.58 28.30
C LEU A 219 8.82 -18.62 27.49
N PRO A 220 9.98 -19.06 27.99
CA PRO A 220 10.71 -20.19 27.41
C PRO A 220 9.82 -21.42 27.31
N GLY A 221 9.87 -22.11 26.16
CA GLY A 221 9.04 -23.26 25.85
C GLY A 221 7.76 -22.94 25.08
N MET A 222 7.32 -21.69 25.04
CA MET A 222 6.26 -21.29 24.10
C MET A 222 6.71 -21.51 22.66
N THR A 223 5.81 -21.98 21.81
CA THR A 223 6.06 -21.99 20.37
C THR A 223 5.98 -20.58 19.76
N GLU A 224 6.58 -20.39 18.59
CA GLU A 224 6.46 -19.11 17.86
C GLU A 224 4.97 -18.74 17.62
N ARG A 225 4.10 -19.73 17.34
CA ARG A 225 2.63 -19.54 17.18
C ARG A 225 1.94 -19.10 18.46
N GLU A 226 2.35 -19.63 19.61
CA GLU A 226 1.80 -19.22 20.90
C GLU A 226 2.25 -17.81 21.26
N ALA A 227 3.52 -17.50 21.01
CA ALA A 227 4.07 -16.19 21.24
C ALA A 227 3.36 -15.09 20.42
N VAL A 228 3.09 -15.35 19.15
CA VAL A 228 2.42 -14.37 18.28
C VAL A 228 0.99 -14.00 18.74
N ARG A 229 0.32 -14.90 19.47
CA ARG A 229 -1.01 -14.61 20.04
C ARG A 229 -0.97 -13.52 21.11
N LEU A 230 0.17 -13.33 21.75
CA LEU A 230 0.37 -12.27 22.75
C LEU A 230 0.30 -10.86 22.13
N LEU A 231 0.44 -10.75 20.82
CA LEU A 231 0.32 -9.47 20.11
C LEU A 231 -1.09 -8.89 20.18
N GLU A 232 -2.13 -9.72 20.22
CA GLU A 232 -3.55 -9.31 20.31
C GLU A 232 -3.89 -8.20 19.31
N TRP A 233 -3.69 -8.44 17.99
CA TRP A 233 -3.86 -7.38 17.00
C TRP A 233 -5.32 -6.92 16.78
N ASN A 234 -6.29 -7.57 17.43
CA ASN A 234 -7.71 -7.18 17.47
C ASN A 234 -8.42 -7.11 16.09
N GLY A 235 -7.94 -7.86 15.10
CA GLY A 235 -8.55 -7.94 13.78
C GLY A 235 -8.29 -6.74 12.85
N TRP A 236 -7.44 -5.80 13.24
CA TRP A 236 -7.04 -4.72 12.35
C TRP A 236 -6.29 -5.25 11.12
N PRO A 237 -6.46 -4.62 9.95
CA PRO A 237 -5.65 -4.96 8.79
C PRO A 237 -4.16 -4.83 9.09
N LEU A 238 -3.36 -5.75 8.58
CA LEU A 238 -1.91 -5.73 8.72
C LEU A 238 -1.27 -5.28 7.42
N SER A 239 -0.19 -4.50 7.53
CA SER A 239 0.61 -4.09 6.36
C SER A 239 1.31 -5.26 5.67
N CYS A 240 1.60 -6.31 6.44
CA CYS A 240 2.12 -7.58 5.94
C CYS A 240 1.70 -8.71 6.89
N HIS A 241 1.92 -9.97 6.50
CA HIS A 241 1.68 -11.11 7.38
C HIS A 241 2.57 -11.05 8.63
N LEU A 242 2.10 -11.62 9.73
CA LEU A 242 2.86 -11.68 10.97
C LEU A 242 4.12 -12.53 10.78
N MET A 243 5.25 -11.99 11.18
CA MET A 243 6.55 -12.64 11.15
C MET A 243 7.11 -12.72 12.56
N LEU A 244 7.34 -13.91 13.06
CA LEU A 244 8.00 -14.17 14.33
C LEU A 244 8.74 -15.49 14.25
N THR A 245 10.04 -15.44 14.46
CA THR A 245 10.89 -16.62 14.40
C THR A 245 11.92 -16.60 15.52
N ALA A 246 12.34 -17.77 15.97
CA ALA A 246 13.29 -17.93 17.07
C ALA A 246 14.50 -18.80 16.68
N GLY A 247 15.63 -18.54 17.32
CA GLY A 247 16.86 -19.32 17.18
C GLY A 247 17.40 -19.34 15.75
N PRO A 248 17.81 -20.51 15.22
CA PRO A 248 18.38 -20.60 13.87
C PRO A 248 17.47 -20.11 12.74
N ARG A 249 16.15 -20.17 12.93
CA ARG A 249 15.18 -19.65 11.94
C ARG A 249 15.22 -18.14 11.82
N ALA A 250 15.65 -17.46 12.87
CA ALA A 250 15.77 -15.99 12.88
C ALA A 250 16.75 -15.46 11.81
N THR A 251 17.74 -16.26 11.42
CA THR A 251 18.70 -15.90 10.38
C THR A 251 18.14 -15.96 8.97
N LEU A 252 17.00 -16.65 8.78
CA LEU A 252 16.36 -16.77 7.48
C LEU A 252 15.47 -15.55 7.13
N GLY A 253 15.11 -14.74 8.15
CA GLY A 253 14.24 -13.56 7.99
C GLY A 253 12.83 -13.92 7.52
N LEU A 254 11.91 -12.96 7.61
CA LEU A 254 10.59 -12.92 6.97
C LEU A 254 9.70 -14.18 7.02
N LEU A 255 9.98 -15.11 7.94
CA LEU A 255 9.21 -16.36 8.06
C LEU A 255 7.99 -16.19 8.98
N SER A 256 6.91 -16.83 8.58
CA SER A 256 5.73 -16.96 9.44
C SER A 256 6.03 -17.80 10.69
N PRO A 257 5.32 -17.56 11.81
CA PRO A 257 5.46 -18.33 13.04
C PRO A 257 5.22 -19.83 12.84
N GLY A 258 6.12 -20.65 13.39
CA GLY A 258 6.07 -22.10 13.37
C GLY A 258 5.78 -22.71 14.75
N ASP A 259 5.91 -24.04 14.83
CA ASP A 259 5.70 -24.80 16.07
C ASP A 259 7.02 -25.02 16.84
N ARG A 260 8.09 -24.29 16.48
CA ARG A 260 9.36 -24.36 17.20
C ARG A 260 9.22 -23.73 18.58
N PRO A 261 9.65 -24.42 19.64
CA PRO A 261 9.75 -23.81 20.97
C PRO A 261 10.83 -22.72 21.02
N ILE A 262 10.52 -21.64 21.70
CA ILE A 262 11.44 -20.53 21.98
C ILE A 262 12.28 -20.89 23.20
N GLU A 263 13.60 -20.88 23.04
CA GLU A 263 14.54 -21.25 24.09
C GLU A 263 15.14 -20.00 24.73
N ARG A 264 15.55 -20.11 25.98
CA ARG A 264 16.22 -19.01 26.69
C ARG A 264 17.53 -18.64 25.97
N GLY A 265 17.70 -17.36 25.62
CA GLY A 265 18.88 -16.85 24.90
C GLY A 265 18.83 -17.03 23.38
N ALA A 266 17.71 -17.49 22.81
CA ALA A 266 17.50 -17.50 21.39
C ALA A 266 17.37 -16.04 20.84
N SER A 267 17.86 -15.81 19.62
CA SER A 267 17.56 -14.57 18.89
C SER A 267 16.14 -14.65 18.32
N GLU A 268 15.38 -13.55 18.44
CA GLU A 268 13.97 -13.51 18.06
C GLU A 268 13.65 -12.23 17.28
N PRO A 269 13.76 -12.21 15.93
CA PRO A 269 13.15 -11.14 15.16
C PRO A 269 11.64 -11.32 15.12
N ALA A 270 10.91 -10.25 15.45
CA ALA A 270 9.47 -10.15 15.29
C ALA A 270 9.12 -8.90 14.49
N TYR A 271 8.22 -9.04 13.52
CA TYR A 271 7.70 -7.95 12.72
C TYR A 271 6.17 -7.96 12.78
N PHE A 272 5.61 -6.86 13.22
CA PHE A 272 4.18 -6.66 13.34
C PHE A 272 3.89 -5.17 13.19
N THR A 273 3.08 -4.81 12.22
CA THR A 273 2.63 -3.43 12.02
C THR A 273 1.21 -3.44 11.47
N PRO A 274 0.22 -2.90 12.19
CA PRO A 274 -1.10 -2.63 11.63
C PRO A 274 -0.99 -1.67 10.44
N LEU A 275 -1.88 -1.86 9.47
CA LEU A 275 -2.02 -0.95 8.35
C LEU A 275 -2.58 0.38 8.84
N ALA A 276 -1.97 1.49 8.45
CA ALA A 276 -2.56 2.80 8.62
C ALA A 276 -3.82 2.95 7.74
N PRO A 277 -4.80 3.79 8.11
CA PRO A 277 -6.07 3.90 7.39
C PRO A 277 -5.99 4.17 5.89
N ASP A 278 -4.93 4.79 5.42
CA ASP A 278 -4.70 5.09 4.00
C ASP A 278 -3.71 4.16 3.30
N GLY A 279 -3.45 2.98 3.87
CA GLY A 279 -2.56 2.00 3.28
C GLY A 279 -1.08 2.41 3.24
N GLY A 280 -0.67 3.31 4.14
CA GLY A 280 0.65 3.93 4.22
C GLY A 280 1.82 3.00 4.45
#